data_811198e6fb5d604d56134b2c9c7aa190
#
_entry.id   811198e6fb5d604d56134b2c9c7aa190
#
_cell.length_a   1.000
_cell.length_b   1.000
_cell.length_c   1.000
_cell.angle_alpha   90.00
_cell.angle_beta   90.00
_cell.angle_gamma   90.00
#
_symmetry.space_group_name_H-M   'P 1'
#
loop_
_entity.id
_entity.type
_entity.pdbx_description
1 polymer ?
#
loop_
_entity_poly.entity_id
_entity_poly.type
_entity_poly.pdbx_seq_one_letter_code
_entity_poly.pdbx_strand_id
1 'polypeptide(L)'
;MKNVILTQLKELPFVAGLPDAQLWRLAQSLEPHSFATDDVFFNEGDERTMFALVVTGGVAIEKTAGGRTTRLVTMGPGEAIGEGILLDDTRHGTTARAVIAGELLILR
;
A
#
# COMPACT_ATOMS: atom_id res chain seq x y z
N MET A 1 3.64 9.35 -18.30
CA MET A 1 3.42 8.37 -17.21
C MET A 1 3.89 8.87 -15.87
N LYS A 2 5.17 9.27 -15.75
CA LYS A 2 5.70 9.75 -14.46
C LYS A 2 5.03 11.02 -13.97
N ASN A 3 4.65 11.93 -14.86
CA ASN A 3 3.92 13.14 -14.49
C ASN A 3 2.54 12.83 -13.90
N VAL A 4 1.87 11.81 -14.42
CA VAL A 4 0.58 11.38 -13.91
C VAL A 4 0.74 10.82 -12.48
N ILE A 5 1.77 9.99 -12.27
CA ILE A 5 2.08 9.43 -10.96
C ILE A 5 2.39 10.55 -9.96
N LEU A 6 3.20 11.54 -10.38
CA LEU A 6 3.53 12.67 -9.52
C LEU A 6 2.28 13.46 -9.11
N THR A 7 1.37 13.71 -10.05
CA THR A 7 0.11 14.40 -9.77
C THR A 7 -0.73 13.61 -8.77
N GLN A 8 -0.83 12.29 -8.97
CA GLN A 8 -1.56 11.42 -8.04
C GLN A 8 -0.93 11.44 -6.65
N LEU A 9 0.40 11.37 -6.55
CA LEU A 9 1.09 11.41 -5.26
C LEU A 9 0.81 12.70 -4.49
N LYS A 10 0.78 13.84 -5.16
CA LYS A 10 0.54 15.13 -4.50
C LYS A 10 -0.84 15.20 -3.86
N GLU A 11 -1.78 14.41 -4.32
CA GLU A 11 -3.14 14.37 -3.78
C GLU A 11 -3.25 13.46 -2.55
N LEU A 12 -2.23 12.65 -2.25
CA LEU A 12 -2.27 11.70 -1.15
C LEU A 12 -1.79 12.34 0.15
N PRO A 13 -2.58 12.24 1.24
CA PRO A 13 -2.17 12.82 2.53
C PRO A 13 -0.83 12.30 3.05
N PHE A 14 -0.52 11.04 2.76
CA PHE A 14 0.71 10.40 3.23
C PHE A 14 1.98 11.13 2.77
N VAL A 15 1.95 11.74 1.60
CA VAL A 15 3.12 12.42 1.02
C VAL A 15 3.04 13.94 1.15
N ALA A 16 1.99 14.45 1.78
CA ALA A 16 1.86 15.90 1.98
C ALA A 16 3.04 16.42 2.81
N GLY A 17 3.64 17.51 2.35
CA GLY A 17 4.78 18.10 3.04
C GLY A 17 6.15 17.60 2.57
N LEU A 18 6.23 16.60 1.69
CA LEU A 18 7.51 16.21 1.12
C LEU A 18 7.97 17.24 0.09
N PRO A 19 9.28 17.59 0.06
CA PRO A 19 9.83 18.46 -0.99
C PRO A 19 9.63 17.85 -2.37
N ASP A 20 9.45 18.71 -3.38
CA ASP A 20 9.20 18.26 -4.77
C ASP A 20 10.28 17.30 -5.29
N ALA A 21 11.54 17.52 -4.95
CA ALA A 21 12.62 16.64 -5.38
C ALA A 21 12.46 15.21 -4.83
N GLN A 22 12.01 15.07 -3.59
CA GLN A 22 11.75 13.76 -2.98
C GLN A 22 10.50 13.11 -3.56
N LEU A 23 9.47 13.90 -3.82
CA LEU A 23 8.25 13.40 -4.49
C LEU A 23 8.58 12.87 -5.88
N TRP A 24 9.43 13.57 -6.61
CA TRP A 24 9.86 13.15 -7.94
C TRP A 24 10.60 11.81 -7.91
N ARG A 25 11.52 11.65 -6.96
CA ARG A 25 12.24 10.38 -6.78
C ARG A 25 11.30 9.24 -6.43
N LEU A 26 10.36 9.49 -5.53
CA LEU A 26 9.37 8.49 -5.15
C LEU A 26 8.50 8.10 -6.34
N ALA A 27 8.05 9.09 -7.12
CA ALA A 27 7.23 8.85 -8.30
C ALA A 27 7.94 7.97 -9.32
N GLN A 28 9.25 8.12 -9.48
CA GLN A 28 10.03 7.30 -10.41
C GLN A 28 10.18 5.86 -9.93
N SER A 29 10.09 5.63 -8.62
CA SER A 29 10.26 4.30 -8.02
C SER A 29 8.93 3.55 -7.87
N LEU A 30 7.80 4.24 -7.96
CA LEU A 30 6.49 3.65 -7.81
C LEU A 30 5.95 3.18 -9.15
N GLU A 31 5.28 2.02 -9.13
CA GLU A 31 4.67 1.45 -10.31
C GLU A 31 3.16 1.27 -10.10
N PRO A 32 2.33 1.70 -11.07
CA PRO A 32 0.90 1.42 -11.01
C PRO A 32 0.62 -0.07 -11.11
N HIS A 33 -0.33 -0.54 -10.32
CA HIS A 33 -0.76 -1.94 -10.33
C HIS A 33 -2.26 -2.00 -10.08
N SER A 34 -3.01 -2.52 -11.06
CA SER A 34 -4.45 -2.74 -10.92
C SER A 34 -4.69 -4.06 -10.19
N PHE A 35 -5.72 -4.10 -9.37
CA PHE A 35 -6.05 -5.31 -8.62
C PHE A 35 -7.54 -5.57 -8.63
N ALA A 36 -7.89 -6.84 -8.45
CA ALA A 36 -9.27 -7.31 -8.36
C ALA A 36 -9.63 -7.59 -6.90
N THR A 37 -10.93 -7.64 -6.63
CA THR A 37 -11.43 -8.07 -5.32
C THR A 37 -10.88 -9.46 -4.98
N ASP A 38 -10.50 -9.64 -3.74
CA ASP A 38 -9.90 -10.87 -3.16
C ASP A 38 -8.43 -11.11 -3.51
N ASP A 39 -7.78 -10.25 -4.30
CA ASP A 39 -6.35 -10.34 -4.48
C ASP A 39 -5.64 -10.17 -3.13
N VAL A 40 -4.64 -11.01 -2.85
CA VAL A 40 -3.83 -10.92 -1.65
C VAL A 40 -2.46 -10.35 -2.01
N PHE A 41 -2.08 -9.26 -1.36
CA PHE A 41 -0.81 -8.58 -1.65
C PHE A 41 0.34 -9.15 -0.84
N PHE A 42 0.07 -9.49 0.42
CA PHE A 42 1.03 -10.19 1.29
C PHE A 42 0.26 -10.85 2.42
N ASN A 43 0.87 -11.89 2.98
CA ASN A 43 0.31 -12.62 4.11
C ASN A 43 1.10 -12.29 5.38
N GLU A 44 0.43 -12.41 6.51
CA GLU A 44 1.07 -12.31 7.82
C GLU A 44 2.24 -13.28 7.89
N GLY A 45 3.40 -12.80 8.32
CA GLY A 45 4.62 -13.60 8.42
C GLY A 45 5.50 -13.57 7.18
N ASP A 46 5.01 -13.08 6.04
CA ASP A 46 5.84 -12.93 4.84
C ASP A 46 6.95 -11.92 5.07
N GLU A 47 8.07 -12.10 4.39
CA GLU A 47 9.12 -11.08 4.42
C GLU A 47 8.59 -9.76 3.85
N ARG A 48 9.04 -8.65 4.42
CA ARG A 48 8.62 -7.33 3.94
C ARG A 48 9.30 -7.02 2.63
N THR A 49 8.57 -7.18 1.55
CA THR A 49 9.04 -6.94 0.20
C THR A 49 8.23 -5.88 -0.53
N MET A 50 7.21 -5.33 0.12
CA MET A 50 6.24 -4.48 -0.56
C MET A 50 5.78 -3.33 0.32
N PHE A 51 5.77 -2.15 -0.27
CA PHE A 51 5.09 -0.96 0.25
C PHE A 51 4.22 -0.42 -0.87
N ALA A 52 3.01 0.02 -0.58
CA ALA A 52 2.13 0.56 -1.61
C ALA A 52 1.23 1.66 -1.07
N LEU A 53 0.79 2.52 -1.98
CA LEU A 53 -0.20 3.55 -1.73
C LEU A 53 -1.48 3.18 -2.45
N VAL A 54 -2.61 3.25 -1.77
CA VAL A 54 -3.91 2.98 -2.39
C VAL A 54 -4.34 4.23 -3.15
N VAL A 55 -4.58 4.09 -4.46
CA VAL A 55 -5.07 5.18 -5.30
C VAL A 55 -6.60 5.12 -5.36
N THR A 56 -7.14 3.94 -5.67
CA THR A 56 -8.58 3.68 -5.68
C THR A 56 -8.82 2.29 -5.12
N GLY A 57 -10.06 2.01 -4.73
CA GLY A 57 -10.44 0.72 -4.17
C GLY A 57 -10.27 0.64 -2.67
N GLY A 58 -10.25 -0.56 -2.14
CA GLY A 58 -10.11 -0.79 -0.70
C GLY A 58 -9.34 -2.07 -0.41
N VAL A 59 -8.47 -2.01 0.61
CA VAL A 59 -7.64 -3.13 1.03
C VAL A 59 -7.87 -3.39 2.51
N ALA A 60 -8.36 -4.58 2.84
CA ALA A 60 -8.54 -4.99 4.23
C ALA A 60 -7.20 -5.43 4.82
N ILE A 61 -6.91 -4.94 6.01
CA ILE A 61 -5.77 -5.37 6.81
C ILE A 61 -6.29 -6.32 7.86
N GLU A 62 -5.82 -7.56 7.83
CA GLU A 62 -6.36 -8.66 8.62
C GLU A 62 -5.28 -9.32 9.46
N LYS A 63 -5.70 -9.82 10.62
CA LYS A 63 -4.83 -10.58 11.51
C LYS A 63 -5.51 -11.88 11.90
N THR A 64 -4.74 -12.97 11.87
CA THR A 64 -5.24 -14.28 12.25
C THR A 64 -4.62 -14.69 13.60
N ALA A 65 -5.47 -15.08 14.54
CA ALA A 65 -5.06 -15.57 15.83
C ALA A 65 -6.07 -16.63 16.31
N GLY A 66 -5.57 -17.75 16.80
CA GLY A 66 -6.42 -18.83 17.31
C GLY A 66 -7.39 -19.39 16.26
N GLY A 67 -6.98 -19.43 15.00
CA GLY A 67 -7.82 -19.91 13.91
C GLY A 67 -8.89 -18.93 13.44
N ARG A 68 -8.91 -17.73 13.99
CA ARG A 68 -9.89 -16.69 13.63
C ARG A 68 -9.19 -15.51 12.92
N THR A 69 -9.75 -15.09 11.79
CA THR A 69 -9.27 -13.91 11.06
C THR A 69 -10.13 -12.72 11.39
N THR A 70 -9.51 -11.64 11.81
CA THR A 70 -10.18 -10.38 12.17
C THR A 70 -9.70 -9.27 11.24
N ARG A 71 -10.64 -8.54 10.65
CA ARG A 71 -10.32 -7.31 9.92
C ARG A 71 -10.04 -6.20 10.91
N LEU A 72 -8.83 -5.65 10.87
CA LEU A 72 -8.44 -4.55 11.75
C LEU A 72 -8.89 -3.21 11.19
N VAL A 73 -8.74 -3.01 9.88
CA VAL A 73 -9.07 -1.77 9.20
C VAL A 73 -9.16 -2.03 7.71
N THR A 74 -9.87 -1.16 6.98
CA THR A 74 -9.84 -1.14 5.51
C THR A 74 -9.14 0.13 5.07
N MET A 75 -8.05 -0.02 4.33
CA MET A 75 -7.32 1.10 3.75
C MET A 75 -7.97 1.53 2.46
N GLY A 76 -8.22 2.83 2.34
CA GLY A 76 -8.82 3.43 1.16
C GLY A 76 -7.87 4.39 0.46
N PRO A 77 -8.37 5.18 -0.50
CA PRO A 77 -7.55 6.12 -1.25
C PRO A 77 -6.74 7.05 -0.36
N GLY A 78 -5.46 7.20 -0.68
CA GLY A 78 -4.54 8.06 0.06
C GLY A 78 -3.84 7.38 1.22
N GLU A 79 -4.17 6.13 1.52
CA GLU A 79 -3.58 5.39 2.63
C GLU A 79 -2.54 4.38 2.14
N ALA A 80 -1.58 4.04 3.01
CA ALA A 80 -0.47 3.16 2.67
C ALA A 80 -0.64 1.77 3.29
N ILE A 81 -0.13 0.76 2.60
CA ILE A 81 -0.04 -0.61 3.12
C ILE A 81 1.43 -1.07 3.10
N GLY A 82 1.79 -1.94 4.02
CA GLY A 82 3.16 -2.45 4.12
C GLY A 82 4.15 -1.44 4.66
N GLU A 83 3.69 -0.40 5.33
CA GLU A 83 4.53 0.71 5.81
C GLU A 83 5.59 0.29 6.83
N GLY A 84 5.45 -0.87 7.45
CA GLY A 84 6.46 -1.37 8.39
C GLY A 84 7.82 -1.57 7.76
N ILE A 85 7.91 -1.71 6.44
CA ILE A 85 9.20 -1.78 5.73
C ILE A 85 10.03 -0.52 5.98
N LEU A 86 9.37 0.62 6.23
CA LEU A 86 10.03 1.89 6.52
C LEU A 86 10.56 1.95 7.95
N LEU A 87 10.19 0.99 8.79
CA LEU A 87 10.56 0.90 10.20
C LEU A 87 11.53 -0.25 10.47
N ASP A 88 12.18 -0.78 9.43
CA ASP A 88 13.13 -1.89 9.50
C ASP A 88 12.54 -3.22 10.00
N ASP A 89 11.22 -3.33 10.04
CA ASP A 89 10.61 -4.64 10.29
C ASP A 89 10.88 -5.58 9.12
N THR A 90 11.18 -6.83 9.41
CA THR A 90 11.56 -7.81 8.39
C THR A 90 10.39 -8.62 7.88
N ARG A 91 9.26 -8.63 8.58
CA ARG A 91 8.09 -9.41 8.19
C ARG A 91 6.81 -8.61 8.31
N HIS A 92 5.84 -8.93 7.46
CA HIS A 92 4.51 -8.35 7.56
C HIS A 92 3.81 -8.89 8.80
N GLY A 93 3.28 -8.00 9.62
CA GLY A 93 2.53 -8.35 10.83
C GLY A 93 1.06 -8.63 10.58
N THR A 94 0.60 -8.44 9.35
CA THR A 94 -0.80 -8.58 8.96
C THR A 94 -0.89 -9.13 7.54
N THR A 95 -2.10 -9.53 7.14
CA THR A 95 -2.42 -9.91 5.76
C THR A 95 -3.15 -8.74 5.11
N ALA A 96 -2.78 -8.39 3.88
CA ALA A 96 -3.46 -7.36 3.09
C ALA A 96 -4.21 -8.02 1.94
N ARG A 97 -5.54 -7.86 1.93
CA ARG A 97 -6.42 -8.47 0.93
C ARG A 97 -7.36 -7.43 0.35
N ALA A 98 -7.49 -7.40 -0.97
CA ALA A 98 -8.40 -6.48 -1.64
C ALA A 98 -9.86 -6.83 -1.33
N VAL A 99 -10.66 -5.81 -0.97
CA VAL A 99 -12.10 -5.97 -0.76
C VAL A 99 -12.91 -5.17 -1.78
N ILE A 100 -12.31 -4.16 -2.39
CA ILE A 100 -12.89 -3.38 -3.48
C ILE A 100 -11.80 -3.23 -4.54
N ALA A 101 -12.06 -3.67 -5.75
CA ALA A 101 -11.10 -3.58 -6.86
C ALA A 101 -10.65 -2.14 -7.09
N GLY A 102 -9.41 -1.96 -7.50
CA GLY A 102 -8.86 -0.62 -7.69
C GLY A 102 -7.42 -0.64 -8.17
N GLU A 103 -6.65 0.35 -7.72
CA GLU A 103 -5.28 0.57 -8.18
C GLU A 103 -4.37 0.95 -7.04
N LEU A 104 -3.16 0.40 -7.05
CA LEU A 104 -2.07 0.73 -6.13
C LEU A 104 -0.93 1.39 -6.88
N LEU A 105 -0.11 2.15 -6.14
CA LEU A 105 1.23 2.53 -6.55
C LEU A 105 2.20 1.75 -5.66
N ILE A 106 2.99 0.86 -6.25
CA ILE A 106 3.83 -0.09 -5.52
C ILE A 106 5.29 0.34 -5.56
N LEU A 107 5.92 0.32 -4.39
CA LEU A 107 7.37 0.44 -4.22
C LEU A 107 7.91 -0.93 -3.82
N ARG A 108 8.86 -1.42 -4.58
CA ARG A 108 9.53 -2.69 -4.30
C ARG A 108 11.01 -2.50 -4.06
#